data_9806914eafe7253e524711a19d4dda2d
#
_entry.id   9806914eafe7253e524711a19d4dda2d
#
_cell.length_a   1.000
_cell.length_b   1.000
_cell.length_c   1.000
_cell.angle_alpha   90.00
_cell.angle_beta   90.00
_cell.angle_gamma   90.00
#
_symmetry.space_group_name_H-M   'P 1'
#
loop_
_entity.id
_entity.type
_entity.pdbx_description
1 polymer ?
#
loop_
_entity_poly.entity_id
_entity_poly.type
_entity_poly.pdbx_seq_one_letter_code
_entity_poly.pdbx_strand_id
1 'polypeptide(L)'
;MRYKIISILALLTIPLIVFAYPFNFETCNLGYKHVHHKHNEASYQQAWCSLQNGIEEYENKDFTRVDCLSEKYADELDFANKWQESIGQALHYGLITGKKPRVVLILDNPKTQMVYFERIQRIGKKYKIDTEYVTNEILNVDENYKCKNPKCKCHKAKQFTS
;
A
#
# COMPACT_ATOMS: atom_id res chain seq x y z
N MET A 1 53.73 -4.94 -42.83
CA MET A 1 52.51 -5.69 -42.41
C MET A 1 51.67 -4.80 -41.52
N ARG A 2 50.52 -4.34 -42.04
CA ARG A 2 49.59 -3.46 -41.30
C ARG A 2 48.45 -4.32 -40.81
N TYR A 3 48.34 -4.52 -39.49
CA TYR A 3 47.18 -5.17 -38.91
C TYR A 3 46.06 -4.12 -38.69
N LYS A 4 44.95 -4.27 -39.40
CA LYS A 4 43.71 -3.52 -39.16
C LYS A 4 42.99 -4.15 -37.96
N ILE A 5 42.90 -3.41 -36.88
CA ILE A 5 42.07 -3.77 -35.73
C ILE A 5 40.64 -3.34 -36.08
N ILE A 6 39.79 -4.31 -36.32
CA ILE A 6 38.35 -4.09 -36.49
C ILE A 6 37.70 -4.13 -35.09
N SER A 7 37.38 -2.95 -34.57
CA SER A 7 36.56 -2.83 -33.37
C SER A 7 35.12 -3.18 -33.68
N ILE A 8 34.69 -4.36 -33.24
CA ILE A 8 33.29 -4.73 -33.25
C ILE A 8 32.64 -4.16 -32.00
N LEU A 9 31.98 -3.01 -32.15
CA LEU A 9 31.09 -2.46 -31.12
C LEU A 9 29.80 -3.27 -31.15
N ALA A 10 29.69 -4.30 -30.32
CA ALA A 10 28.44 -5.00 -30.08
C ALA A 10 27.57 -4.10 -29.21
N LEU A 11 26.64 -3.38 -29.84
CA LEU A 11 25.52 -2.70 -29.16
C LEU A 11 24.59 -3.76 -28.59
N LEU A 12 24.75 -4.05 -27.31
CA LEU A 12 23.76 -4.80 -26.54
C LEU A 12 22.52 -3.92 -26.32
N THR A 13 21.58 -4.00 -27.25
CA THR A 13 20.23 -3.48 -27.05
C THR A 13 19.50 -4.43 -26.12
N ILE A 14 19.51 -4.11 -24.82
CA ILE A 14 18.63 -4.77 -23.85
C ILE A 14 17.22 -4.29 -24.16
N PRO A 15 16.26 -5.17 -24.54
CA PRO A 15 14.89 -4.75 -24.67
C PRO A 15 14.35 -4.39 -23.28
N LEU A 16 13.99 -3.12 -23.11
CA LEU A 16 13.20 -2.67 -21.98
C LEU A 16 11.83 -3.38 -22.10
N ILE A 17 11.71 -4.53 -21.45
CA ILE A 17 10.39 -5.14 -21.24
C ILE A 17 9.68 -4.29 -20.21
N VAL A 18 9.00 -3.26 -20.69
CA VAL A 18 7.99 -2.56 -19.91
C VAL A 18 6.87 -3.57 -19.70
N PHE A 19 6.83 -4.16 -18.52
CA PHE A 19 5.64 -4.86 -18.06
C PHE A 19 4.56 -3.81 -17.89
N ALA A 20 3.89 -3.47 -18.97
CA ALA A 20 2.60 -2.83 -18.92
C ALA A 20 1.64 -3.87 -18.34
N TYR A 21 1.43 -3.84 -17.01
CA TYR A 21 0.25 -4.48 -16.46
C TYR A 21 -0.94 -3.84 -17.15
N PRO A 22 -1.82 -4.63 -17.79
CA PRO A 22 -3.05 -4.06 -18.32
C PRO A 22 -3.88 -3.62 -17.11
N PHE A 23 -3.80 -2.34 -16.78
CA PHE A 23 -4.83 -1.69 -16.00
C PHE A 23 -6.08 -1.69 -16.89
N ASN A 24 -6.84 -2.78 -16.81
CA ASN A 24 -8.19 -2.79 -17.35
C ASN A 24 -9.03 -1.88 -16.47
N PHE A 25 -9.06 -0.62 -16.84
CA PHE A 25 -10.11 0.30 -16.42
C PHE A 25 -11.39 -0.14 -17.16
N GLU A 26 -11.96 -1.28 -16.79
CA GLU A 26 -13.36 -1.51 -17.03
C GLU A 26 -14.11 -0.59 -16.09
N THR A 27 -14.47 0.58 -16.61
CA THR A 27 -15.49 1.42 -16.01
C THR A 27 -16.73 0.59 -15.87
N CYS A 28 -16.98 0.10 -14.66
CA CYS A 28 -18.23 -0.54 -14.33
C CYS A 28 -19.32 0.53 -14.35
N ASN A 29 -19.87 0.78 -15.54
CA ASN A 29 -21.01 1.67 -15.80
C ASN A 29 -22.31 0.98 -15.36
N LEU A 30 -22.31 0.35 -14.20
CA LEU A 30 -23.51 -0.08 -13.51
C LEU A 30 -23.92 1.07 -12.62
N GLY A 31 -25.03 1.75 -12.97
CA GLY A 31 -25.59 2.92 -12.31
C GLY A 31 -26.00 2.73 -10.83
N TYR A 32 -25.19 2.08 -10.08
CA TYR A 32 -25.34 1.95 -8.63
C TYR A 32 -24.60 3.11 -7.97
N LYS A 33 -25.36 3.97 -7.29
CA LYS A 33 -24.80 4.82 -6.24
C LYS A 33 -24.20 3.88 -5.21
N HIS A 34 -22.90 3.58 -5.32
CA HIS A 34 -22.18 2.93 -4.24
C HIS A 34 -22.28 3.84 -3.01
N VAL A 35 -22.97 3.36 -2.00
CA VAL A 35 -22.94 4.01 -0.70
C VAL A 35 -21.56 3.67 -0.15
N HIS A 36 -20.57 4.52 -0.46
CA HIS A 36 -19.25 4.39 0.12
C HIS A 36 -19.38 4.46 1.64
N HIS A 37 -19.26 3.32 2.28
CA HIS A 37 -19.08 3.30 3.71
C HIS A 37 -17.57 3.41 3.97
N LYS A 38 -17.21 4.14 4.99
CA LYS A 38 -15.83 4.27 5.39
C LYS A 38 -15.32 2.92 5.89
N HIS A 39 -14.32 2.36 5.21
CA HIS A 39 -13.64 1.18 5.67
C HIS A 39 -12.83 1.49 6.94
N ASN A 40 -12.70 0.50 7.82
CA ASN A 40 -11.80 0.60 8.94
C ASN A 40 -10.36 0.27 8.49
N GLU A 41 -9.40 0.62 9.29
CA GLU A 41 -7.98 0.40 9.07
C GLU A 41 -7.66 -1.08 8.77
N ALA A 42 -8.26 -2.01 9.54
CA ALA A 42 -8.05 -3.44 9.35
C ALA A 42 -8.37 -3.95 7.94
N SER A 43 -9.33 -3.32 7.23
CA SER A 43 -9.63 -3.69 5.84
C SER A 43 -8.50 -3.29 4.90
N TYR A 44 -7.88 -2.15 5.14
CA TYR A 44 -6.71 -1.71 4.38
C TYR A 44 -5.46 -2.53 4.70
N GLN A 45 -5.23 -2.84 5.98
CA GLN A 45 -4.13 -3.69 6.43
C GLN A 45 -4.19 -5.05 5.76
N GLN A 46 -5.36 -5.71 5.78
CA GLN A 46 -5.56 -7.00 5.15
C GLN A 46 -5.28 -6.95 3.64
N ALA A 47 -5.85 -5.94 2.94
CA ALA A 47 -5.65 -5.77 1.51
C ALA A 47 -4.18 -5.55 1.17
N TRP A 48 -3.53 -4.63 1.88
CA TRP A 48 -2.13 -4.32 1.70
C TRP A 48 -1.22 -5.52 1.99
N CYS A 49 -1.41 -6.16 3.14
CA CYS A 49 -0.56 -7.26 3.57
C CYS A 49 -0.64 -8.47 2.65
N SER A 50 -1.83 -8.77 2.11
CA SER A 50 -2.00 -9.79 1.09
C SER A 50 -1.17 -9.51 -0.17
N LEU A 51 -1.11 -8.24 -0.62
CA LEU A 51 -0.29 -7.85 -1.77
C LEU A 51 1.23 -7.95 -1.49
N GLN A 52 1.63 -7.78 -0.23
CA GLN A 52 3.03 -7.88 0.18
C GLN A 52 3.47 -9.34 0.46
N ASN A 53 2.56 -10.31 0.41
CA ASN A 53 2.78 -11.69 0.90
C ASN A 53 3.32 -11.70 2.34
N GLY A 54 2.80 -10.79 3.16
CA GLY A 54 3.20 -10.58 4.54
C GLY A 54 2.34 -11.31 5.55
N ILE A 55 2.73 -11.19 6.81
CA ILE A 55 2.00 -11.68 7.98
C ILE A 55 1.29 -10.48 8.61
N GLU A 56 -0.05 -10.52 8.62
CA GLU A 56 -0.88 -9.49 9.30
C GLU A 56 -0.71 -9.59 10.81
N GLU A 57 -0.77 -8.43 11.48
CA GLU A 57 -0.81 -8.33 12.94
C GLU A 57 0.28 -9.17 13.62
N TYR A 58 1.51 -9.14 13.06
CA TYR A 58 2.63 -9.90 13.59
C TYR A 58 2.99 -9.42 14.99
N GLU A 59 2.84 -10.28 16.00
CA GLU A 59 3.16 -9.97 17.38
C GLU A 59 4.65 -10.09 17.65
N ASN A 60 5.26 -8.99 18.12
CA ASN A 60 6.64 -8.91 18.54
C ASN A 60 6.84 -9.48 19.96
N LYS A 61 8.10 -9.68 20.35
CA LYS A 61 8.46 -10.17 21.71
C LYS A 61 8.05 -9.23 22.84
N ASP A 62 7.85 -7.97 22.55
CA ASP A 62 7.40 -6.93 23.49
C ASP A 62 5.88 -6.71 23.46
N PHE A 63 5.14 -7.62 22.80
CA PHE A 63 3.68 -7.59 22.63
C PHE A 63 3.14 -6.44 21.77
N THR A 64 4.01 -5.68 21.12
CA THR A 64 3.57 -4.77 20.05
C THR A 64 3.27 -5.56 18.78
N ARG A 65 2.46 -4.99 17.88
CA ARG A 65 2.05 -5.66 16.65
C ARG A 65 2.40 -4.83 15.44
N VAL A 66 3.07 -5.49 14.49
CA VAL A 66 3.34 -4.93 13.17
C VAL A 66 2.13 -5.18 12.28
N ASP A 67 1.57 -4.17 11.66
CA ASP A 67 0.38 -4.32 10.81
C ASP A 67 0.61 -5.28 9.66
N CYS A 68 1.79 -5.22 9.04
CA CYS A 68 2.20 -6.18 8.04
C CYS A 68 3.72 -6.43 8.08
N LEU A 69 4.12 -7.64 8.42
CA LEU A 69 5.52 -8.06 8.36
C LEU A 69 5.77 -8.86 7.09
N SER A 70 6.55 -8.29 6.17
CA SER A 70 6.97 -8.94 4.93
C SER A 70 8.45 -9.38 4.99
N GLU A 71 8.94 -9.99 3.92
CA GLU A 71 10.35 -10.39 3.86
C GLU A 71 11.29 -9.19 4.07
N LYS A 72 10.96 -8.04 3.52
CA LYS A 72 11.81 -6.84 3.52
C LYS A 72 11.38 -5.79 4.53
N TYR A 73 10.10 -5.64 4.79
CA TYR A 73 9.53 -4.50 5.51
C TYR A 73 8.79 -4.90 6.78
N ALA A 74 8.84 -4.00 7.75
CA ALA A 74 7.88 -3.91 8.83
C ALA A 74 7.02 -2.67 8.56
N ASP A 75 5.77 -2.90 8.18
CA ASP A 75 4.84 -1.87 7.75
C ASP A 75 3.95 -1.42 8.90
N GLU A 76 3.79 -0.13 8.99
CA GLU A 76 2.77 0.53 9.79
C GLU A 76 1.77 1.19 8.85
N LEU A 77 0.50 0.82 8.98
CA LEU A 77 -0.60 1.41 8.22
C LEU A 77 -1.45 2.27 9.14
N ASP A 78 -1.69 3.51 8.75
CA ASP A 78 -2.57 4.38 9.52
C ASP A 78 -3.24 5.42 8.63
N PHE A 79 -4.39 5.93 9.09
CA PHE A 79 -5.04 7.02 8.39
C PHE A 79 -4.18 8.29 8.38
N ALA A 80 -4.26 9.03 7.31
CA ALA A 80 -3.41 10.20 7.06
C ALA A 80 -3.39 11.24 8.18
N ASN A 81 -4.46 11.37 8.97
CA ASN A 81 -4.52 12.28 10.10
C ASN A 81 -3.63 11.86 11.29
N LYS A 82 -3.19 10.59 11.34
CA LYS A 82 -2.29 10.06 12.37
C LYS A 82 -0.84 9.91 11.89
N TRP A 83 -0.47 10.58 10.79
CA TRP A 83 0.84 10.45 10.16
C TRP A 83 2.05 10.63 11.10
N GLN A 84 1.91 11.38 12.19
CA GLN A 84 2.99 11.59 13.17
C GLN A 84 3.19 10.36 14.06
N GLU A 85 2.10 9.70 14.43
CA GLU A 85 2.09 8.49 15.24
C GLU A 85 2.70 7.32 14.47
N SER A 86 2.30 7.15 13.22
CA SER A 86 2.80 6.08 12.35
C SER A 86 4.31 6.08 12.16
N ILE A 87 4.97 7.25 12.21
CA ILE A 87 6.44 7.34 12.14
C ILE A 87 7.11 6.66 13.33
N GLY A 88 6.58 6.91 14.55
CA GLY A 88 7.12 6.32 15.77
C GLY A 88 6.96 4.80 15.79
N GLN A 89 5.79 4.32 15.39
CA GLN A 89 5.47 2.89 15.33
C GLN A 89 6.33 2.18 14.28
N ALA A 90 6.42 2.72 13.07
CA ALA A 90 7.26 2.13 12.02
C ALA A 90 8.74 2.01 12.42
N LEU A 91 9.29 3.05 13.07
CA LEU A 91 10.68 3.02 13.57
C LEU A 91 10.86 1.94 14.63
N HIS A 92 9.91 1.82 15.56
CA HIS A 92 9.93 0.80 16.60
C HIS A 92 9.87 -0.60 16.00
N TYR A 93 8.96 -0.84 15.07
CA TYR A 93 8.83 -2.13 14.39
C TYR A 93 10.07 -2.50 13.59
N GLY A 94 10.63 -1.54 12.87
CA GLY A 94 11.89 -1.74 12.16
C GLY A 94 13.04 -2.12 13.09
N LEU A 95 13.12 -1.48 14.27
CA LEU A 95 14.13 -1.78 15.28
C LEU A 95 13.99 -3.20 15.85
N ILE A 96 12.78 -3.61 16.23
CA ILE A 96 12.55 -4.91 16.87
C ILE A 96 12.67 -6.08 15.89
N THR A 97 12.14 -5.90 14.67
CA THR A 97 12.11 -6.97 13.67
C THR A 97 13.40 -7.09 12.86
N GLY A 98 14.25 -6.05 12.88
CA GLY A 98 15.41 -5.93 12.01
C GLY A 98 15.04 -5.73 10.53
N LYS A 99 13.77 -5.46 10.24
CA LYS A 99 13.28 -5.17 8.89
C LYS A 99 13.33 -3.67 8.61
N LYS A 100 13.23 -3.31 7.34
CA LYS A 100 13.17 -1.91 6.95
C LYS A 100 11.83 -1.30 7.37
N PRO A 101 11.84 -0.18 8.14
CA PRO A 101 10.58 0.47 8.50
C PRO A 101 9.90 1.09 7.29
N ARG A 102 8.59 0.92 7.17
CA ARG A 102 7.78 1.57 6.14
C ARG A 102 6.47 2.06 6.74
N VAL A 103 6.10 3.31 6.40
CA VAL A 103 4.80 3.88 6.70
C VAL A 103 3.94 3.85 5.46
N VAL A 104 2.73 3.33 5.58
CA VAL A 104 1.73 3.28 4.52
C VAL A 104 0.51 4.10 4.96
N LEU A 105 0.35 5.31 4.42
CA LEU A 105 -0.78 6.17 4.78
C LEU A 105 -2.04 5.83 4.01
N ILE A 106 -3.13 5.67 4.74
CA ILE A 106 -4.47 5.49 4.18
C ILE A 106 -5.06 6.88 3.92
N LEU A 107 -5.31 7.21 2.65
CA LEU A 107 -5.91 8.47 2.24
C LEU A 107 -7.39 8.26 1.89
N ASP A 108 -8.29 8.60 2.81
CA ASP A 108 -9.75 8.59 2.55
C ASP A 108 -10.15 9.66 1.51
N ASN A 109 -9.42 10.76 1.49
CA ASN A 109 -9.60 11.85 0.53
C ASN A 109 -8.24 12.37 0.05
N PRO A 110 -7.70 11.79 -1.02
CA PRO A 110 -6.38 12.18 -1.54
C PRO A 110 -6.25 13.67 -1.87
N LYS A 111 -7.33 14.31 -2.33
CA LYS A 111 -7.31 15.74 -2.70
C LYS A 111 -6.92 16.65 -1.52
N THR A 112 -7.31 16.30 -0.31
CA THR A 112 -7.07 17.09 0.89
C THR A 112 -5.98 16.53 1.78
N GLN A 113 -5.66 15.24 1.65
CA GLN A 113 -4.77 14.52 2.57
C GLN A 113 -3.36 14.28 2.02
N MET A 114 -3.13 14.52 0.73
CA MET A 114 -1.81 14.34 0.11
C MET A 114 -0.72 15.15 0.84
N VAL A 115 -1.06 16.28 1.44
CA VAL A 115 -0.14 17.09 2.24
C VAL A 115 0.49 16.31 3.42
N TYR A 116 -0.22 15.35 3.99
CA TYR A 116 0.31 14.50 5.07
C TYR A 116 1.34 13.50 4.51
N PHE A 117 1.05 12.93 3.34
CA PHE A 117 1.98 12.06 2.66
C PHE A 117 3.29 12.79 2.28
N GLU A 118 3.20 13.99 1.75
CA GLU A 118 4.39 14.80 1.47
C GLU A 118 5.22 15.12 2.73
N ARG A 119 4.57 15.26 3.89
CA ARG A 119 5.27 15.46 5.16
C ARG A 119 6.06 14.24 5.56
N ILE A 120 5.45 13.04 5.54
CA ILE A 120 6.16 11.82 5.90
C ILE A 120 7.25 11.46 4.90
N GLN A 121 7.09 11.75 3.60
CA GLN A 121 8.14 11.53 2.60
C GLN A 121 9.41 12.32 2.94
N ARG A 122 9.27 13.59 3.35
CA ARG A 122 10.44 14.41 3.75
C ARG A 122 11.13 13.83 4.97
N ILE A 123 10.37 13.34 5.95
CA ILE A 123 10.91 12.70 7.15
C ILE A 123 11.53 11.34 6.79
N GLY A 124 10.81 10.54 6.02
CA GLY A 124 11.26 9.22 5.58
C GLY A 124 12.59 9.28 4.84
N LYS A 125 12.76 10.25 3.95
CA LYS A 125 14.03 10.49 3.25
C LYS A 125 15.19 10.76 4.22
N LYS A 126 14.95 11.49 5.30
CA LYS A 126 15.98 11.83 6.30
C LYS A 126 16.30 10.65 7.22
N TYR A 127 15.29 9.91 7.64
CA TYR A 127 15.42 8.87 8.67
C TYR A 127 15.39 7.45 8.11
N LYS A 128 15.44 7.29 6.78
CA LYS A 128 15.48 6.00 6.08
C LYS A 128 14.24 5.13 6.33
N ILE A 129 13.08 5.77 6.43
CA ILE A 129 11.78 5.13 6.49
C ILE A 129 11.21 5.14 5.07
N ASP A 130 10.83 4.00 4.53
CA ASP A 130 10.08 3.98 3.27
C ASP A 130 8.66 4.47 3.50
N THR A 131 8.09 5.11 2.50
CA THR A 131 6.77 5.73 2.63
C THR A 131 5.93 5.45 1.39
N GLU A 132 4.73 4.95 1.62
CA GLU A 132 3.73 4.67 0.59
C GLU A 132 2.40 5.30 1.00
N TYR A 133 1.46 5.37 0.08
CA TYR A 133 0.07 5.66 0.41
C TYR A 133 -0.87 4.72 -0.34
N VAL A 134 -2.02 4.53 0.24
CA VAL A 134 -3.09 3.71 -0.34
C VAL A 134 -4.42 4.45 -0.27
N THR A 135 -5.30 4.12 -1.19
CA THR A 135 -6.71 4.55 -1.17
C THR A 135 -7.60 3.32 -1.31
N ASN A 136 -8.89 3.51 -1.10
CA ASN A 136 -9.86 2.45 -1.34
C ASN A 136 -9.77 1.91 -2.78
N GLU A 137 -9.61 2.80 -3.75
CA GLU A 137 -9.53 2.43 -5.16
C GLU A 137 -8.24 1.67 -5.49
N ILE A 138 -7.09 2.11 -4.92
CA ILE A 138 -5.80 1.44 -5.17
C ILE A 138 -5.82 0.00 -4.66
N LEU A 139 -6.42 -0.25 -3.49
CA LEU A 139 -6.49 -1.57 -2.88
C LEU A 139 -7.76 -2.34 -3.22
N ASN A 140 -8.70 -1.72 -3.94
CA ASN A 140 -10.00 -2.31 -4.29
C ASN A 140 -10.74 -2.89 -3.07
N VAL A 141 -10.75 -2.12 -1.96
CA VAL A 141 -11.23 -2.60 -0.66
C VAL A 141 -12.74 -2.86 -0.68
N ASP A 142 -13.52 -2.06 -1.44
CA ASP A 142 -14.98 -2.22 -1.55
C ASP A 142 -15.39 -3.54 -2.20
N GLU A 143 -14.60 -4.06 -3.13
CA GLU A 143 -14.93 -5.29 -3.85
C GLU A 143 -14.38 -6.54 -3.15
N ASN A 144 -13.18 -6.44 -2.60
CA ASN A 144 -12.47 -7.60 -2.07
C ASN A 144 -12.75 -7.86 -0.60
N TYR A 145 -13.11 -6.82 0.18
CA TYR A 145 -13.23 -6.94 1.62
C TYR A 145 -14.62 -6.54 2.10
N LYS A 146 -15.34 -7.53 2.58
CA LYS A 146 -16.68 -7.30 3.19
C LYS A 146 -16.50 -6.54 4.50
N CYS A 147 -17.29 -5.48 4.65
CA CYS A 147 -17.36 -4.74 5.91
C CYS A 147 -17.66 -5.70 7.07
N LYS A 148 -16.76 -5.76 8.05
CA LYS A 148 -16.93 -6.61 9.25
C LYS A 148 -17.96 -6.06 10.26
N ASN A 149 -18.42 -4.81 10.07
CA ASN A 149 -19.42 -4.22 10.95
C ASN A 149 -20.83 -4.72 10.59
N PRO A 150 -21.48 -5.59 11.39
CA PRO A 150 -22.79 -6.16 11.09
C PRO A 150 -23.92 -5.12 11.04
N LYS A 151 -23.69 -3.94 11.62
CA LYS A 151 -24.64 -2.81 11.62
C LYS A 151 -24.41 -1.86 10.44
N CYS A 152 -23.42 -2.12 9.58
CA CYS A 152 -23.16 -1.24 8.46
C CYS A 152 -24.26 -1.29 7.41
N LYS A 153 -24.63 -0.10 6.91
CA LYS A 153 -25.67 0.04 5.88
C LYS A 153 -25.32 -0.66 4.56
N CYS A 154 -24.03 -0.92 4.29
CA CYS A 154 -23.59 -1.65 3.10
C CYS A 154 -24.17 -3.08 3.02
N HIS A 155 -24.46 -3.72 4.15
CA HIS A 155 -25.10 -5.03 4.17
C HIS A 155 -26.58 -4.99 3.73
N LYS A 156 -27.22 -3.83 3.82
CA LYS A 156 -28.63 -3.64 3.42
C LYS A 156 -28.78 -3.38 1.92
N ALA A 157 -27.75 -2.85 1.25
CA ALA A 157 -27.81 -2.50 -0.17
C ALA A 157 -27.86 -3.73 -1.10
N LYS A 158 -27.40 -4.90 -0.63
CA LYS A 158 -27.39 -6.15 -1.42
C LYS A 158 -28.73 -6.90 -1.48
N GLN A 159 -29.74 -6.46 -0.73
CA GLN A 159 -31.06 -7.14 -0.69
C GLN A 159 -32.05 -6.65 -1.76
N PHE A 160 -31.66 -5.68 -2.60
CA PHE A 160 -32.53 -5.11 -3.63
C PHE A 160 -32.23 -5.57 -5.07
N THR A 161 -31.38 -6.57 -5.26
CA THR A 161 -31.08 -7.14 -6.57
C THR A 161 -31.30 -8.65 -6.57
N SER A 162 -32.52 -9.06 -6.40
CA SER A 162 -33.02 -10.39 -6.77
C SER A 162 -34.29 -10.25 -7.58
#